data_6c6b0ff71ec513bbe844b651197b45cd
#
_entry.id   6c6b0ff71ec513bbe844b651197b45cd
#
_cell.length_a   1.000
_cell.length_b   1.000
_cell.length_c   1.000
_cell.angle_alpha   90.00
_cell.angle_beta   90.00
_cell.angle_gamma   90.00
#
_symmetry.space_group_name_H-M   'P 1'
#
loop_
_entity.id
_entity.type
_entity.pdbx_description
1 polymer ?
#
loop_
_entity_poly.entity_id
_entity_poly.type
_entity_poly.pdbx_seq_one_letter_code
_entity_poly.pdbx_strand_id
1 'polypeptide(L)'
;MDLNKTSKFISLILRHKPETIGISLDEHGWASVSELIEGISKKQYIDMAMLEKIVATDSKQRYSFNEDKTLIRANQGHSIPVDVELPVKKPPVILYHGTGEKYVTSIDEQGLIPKSRLYVHLSGDESTAKVVGSRHGKPVIYEIHASQMYNDGYVFYQSVNGVWLTKSVPVKYMKKM
;
A
#
# COMPACT_ATOMS: atom_id res chain seq x y z
N MET A 1 20.55 15.76 -3.96
CA MET A 1 20.13 14.62 -3.13
C MET A 1 18.78 14.11 -3.62
N ASP A 2 18.68 12.83 -3.90
CA ASP A 2 17.46 12.26 -4.50
C ASP A 2 16.53 11.70 -3.41
N LEU A 3 15.53 12.49 -3.02
CA LEU A 3 14.55 12.09 -2.01
C LEU A 3 13.70 10.89 -2.47
N ASN A 4 13.42 10.78 -3.77
CA ASN A 4 12.65 9.64 -4.29
C ASN A 4 13.39 8.32 -4.13
N LYS A 5 14.69 8.32 -4.37
CA LYS A 5 15.53 7.13 -4.19
C LYS A 5 15.56 6.71 -2.72
N THR A 6 15.73 7.66 -1.83
CA THR A 6 15.72 7.39 -0.38
C THR A 6 14.35 6.91 0.07
N SER A 7 13.26 7.51 -0.42
CA SER A 7 11.90 7.07 -0.11
C SER A 7 11.64 5.64 -0.56
N LYS A 8 12.10 5.26 -1.75
CA LYS A 8 11.98 3.87 -2.23
C LYS A 8 12.72 2.89 -1.33
N PHE A 9 13.88 3.27 -0.83
CA PHE A 9 14.64 2.44 0.09
C PHE A 9 13.92 2.29 1.44
N ILE A 10 13.37 3.38 1.97
CA ILE A 10 12.54 3.35 3.18
C ILE A 10 11.33 2.43 2.98
N SER A 11 10.67 2.52 1.84
CA SER A 11 9.53 1.67 1.51
C SER A 11 9.91 0.19 1.50
N LEU A 12 11.03 -0.16 0.90
CA LEU A 12 11.53 -1.53 0.90
C LEU A 12 11.72 -2.05 2.33
N ILE A 13 12.33 -1.24 3.18
CA ILE A 13 12.59 -1.61 4.58
C ILE A 13 11.31 -1.77 5.37
N LEU A 14 10.42 -0.79 5.31
CA LEU A 14 9.22 -0.76 6.15
C LEU A 14 8.11 -1.69 5.68
N ARG A 15 8.10 -2.08 4.41
CA ARG A 15 7.05 -2.95 3.85
C ARG A 15 7.47 -4.40 3.67
N HIS A 16 8.74 -4.64 3.40
CA HIS A 16 9.18 -5.94 2.89
C HIS A 16 10.40 -6.52 3.59
N LYS A 17 11.44 -5.73 3.80
CA LYS A 17 12.77 -6.24 4.22
C LYS A 17 13.44 -5.38 5.28
N PRO A 18 12.89 -5.30 6.50
CA PRO A 18 13.56 -4.54 7.57
C PRO A 18 14.95 -5.07 7.90
N GLU A 19 15.19 -6.35 7.68
CA GLU A 19 16.51 -6.98 7.89
C GLU A 19 17.61 -6.43 7.01
N THR A 20 17.25 -5.71 5.91
CA THR A 20 18.25 -5.08 5.02
C THR A 20 19.17 -4.13 5.78
N ILE A 21 18.68 -3.48 6.82
CA ILE A 21 19.45 -2.60 7.70
C ILE A 21 19.49 -3.11 9.14
N GLY A 22 19.12 -4.39 9.36
CA GLY A 22 19.25 -5.03 10.65
C GLY A 22 18.24 -4.58 11.72
N ILE A 23 17.10 -4.05 11.32
CA ILE A 23 16.04 -3.64 12.26
C ILE A 23 14.86 -4.58 12.20
N SER A 24 14.00 -4.49 13.22
CA SER A 24 12.74 -5.23 13.31
C SER A 24 11.58 -4.26 13.41
N LEU A 25 10.41 -4.68 12.91
CA LEU A 25 9.17 -3.95 13.09
C LEU A 25 8.38 -4.62 14.22
N ASP A 26 7.53 -3.83 14.89
CA ASP A 26 6.62 -4.42 15.87
C ASP A 26 5.40 -5.06 15.18
N GLU A 27 4.45 -5.59 15.95
CA GLU A 27 3.26 -6.27 15.42
C GLU A 27 2.37 -5.37 14.58
N HIS A 28 2.49 -4.05 14.72
CA HIS A 28 1.72 -3.05 13.98
C HIS A 28 2.53 -2.35 12.88
N GLY A 29 3.71 -2.87 12.57
CA GLY A 29 4.55 -2.33 11.51
C GLY A 29 5.39 -1.12 11.87
N TRP A 30 5.44 -0.75 13.16
CA TRP A 30 6.25 0.38 13.61
C TRP A 30 7.72 0.02 13.70
N ALA A 31 8.55 0.94 13.23
CA ALA A 31 10.01 0.88 13.38
C ALA A 31 10.49 2.05 14.25
N SER A 32 11.57 1.84 14.98
CA SER A 32 12.25 2.94 15.67
C SER A 32 12.84 3.91 14.65
N VAL A 33 12.50 5.20 14.76
CA VAL A 33 13.05 6.25 13.89
C VAL A 33 14.56 6.32 14.02
N SER A 34 15.11 6.26 15.23
CA SER A 34 16.56 6.31 15.43
C SER A 34 17.26 5.12 14.81
N GLU A 35 16.71 3.91 14.94
CA GLU A 35 17.28 2.72 14.32
C GLU A 35 17.21 2.77 12.79
N LEU A 36 16.11 3.31 12.25
CA LEU A 36 15.96 3.49 10.81
C LEU A 36 17.03 4.43 10.26
N ILE A 37 17.20 5.59 10.89
CA ILE A 37 18.20 6.59 10.48
C ILE A 37 19.61 6.01 10.60
N GLU A 38 19.93 5.38 11.72
CA GLU A 38 21.24 4.76 11.94
C GLU A 38 21.54 3.70 10.89
N GLY A 39 20.59 2.82 10.61
CA GLY A 39 20.77 1.74 9.63
C GLY A 39 20.93 2.26 8.20
N ILE A 40 20.13 3.23 7.80
CA ILE A 40 20.23 3.82 6.46
C ILE A 40 21.53 4.63 6.32
N SER A 41 21.97 5.29 7.38
CA SER A 41 23.20 6.10 7.38
C SER A 41 24.45 5.31 7.01
N LYS A 42 24.43 4.01 7.20
CA LYS A 42 25.54 3.13 6.81
C LYS A 42 25.66 2.99 5.28
N LYS A 43 24.63 3.31 4.54
CA LYS A 43 24.56 3.14 3.08
C LYS A 43 24.45 4.45 2.32
N GLN A 44 23.78 5.45 2.90
CA GLN A 44 23.60 6.76 2.28
C GLN A 44 23.30 7.79 3.36
N TYR A 45 23.49 9.07 3.03
CA TYR A 45 23.20 10.14 3.98
C TYR A 45 21.70 10.24 4.25
N ILE A 46 21.36 10.32 5.54
CA ILE A 46 19.99 10.63 6.01
C ILE A 46 20.08 11.22 7.42
N ASP A 47 19.24 12.20 7.71
CA ASP A 47 19.06 12.73 9.05
C ASP A 47 17.55 12.91 9.34
N MET A 48 17.20 13.34 10.54
CA MET A 48 15.81 13.51 10.94
C MET A 48 15.09 14.53 10.08
N ALA A 49 15.73 15.65 9.76
CA ALA A 49 15.12 16.70 8.93
C ALA A 49 14.77 16.17 7.53
N MET A 50 15.64 15.36 6.95
CA MET A 50 15.41 14.73 5.66
C MET A 50 14.27 13.71 5.73
N LEU A 51 14.23 12.91 6.77
CA LEU A 51 13.15 11.93 6.99
C LEU A 51 11.80 12.62 7.15
N GLU A 52 11.73 13.66 7.96
CA GLU A 52 10.52 14.46 8.12
C GLU A 52 10.05 15.05 6.78
N LYS A 53 10.98 15.55 5.97
CA LYS A 53 10.67 16.10 4.65
C LYS A 53 10.11 15.02 3.72
N ILE A 54 10.71 13.83 3.71
CA ILE A 54 10.23 12.70 2.90
C ILE A 54 8.79 12.36 3.28
N VAL A 55 8.51 12.22 4.57
CA VAL A 55 7.16 11.89 5.05
C VAL A 55 6.16 13.00 4.69
N ALA A 56 6.53 14.26 4.90
CA ALA A 56 5.64 15.40 4.67
C ALA A 56 5.34 15.65 3.20
N THR A 57 6.31 15.39 2.30
CA THR A 57 6.19 15.71 0.88
C THR A 57 5.82 14.51 0.00
N ASP A 58 5.68 13.31 0.57
CA ASP A 58 5.27 12.16 -0.21
C ASP A 58 3.82 12.33 -0.68
N SER A 59 3.64 12.49 -1.99
CA SER A 59 2.33 12.70 -2.60
C SER A 59 1.35 11.56 -2.34
N LYS A 60 1.86 10.36 -2.10
CA LYS A 60 1.06 9.17 -1.83
C LYS A 60 0.89 8.87 -0.35
N GLN A 61 1.48 9.69 0.52
CA GLN A 61 1.40 9.53 1.98
C GLN A 61 1.65 8.10 2.44
N ARG A 62 2.77 7.54 1.99
CA ARG A 62 3.12 6.14 2.28
C ARG A 62 3.46 5.87 3.73
N TYR A 63 3.87 6.90 4.47
CA TYR A 63 4.42 6.76 5.82
C TYR A 63 3.70 7.63 6.83
N SER A 64 3.72 7.19 8.09
CA SER A 64 3.23 7.99 9.21
C SER A 64 4.17 7.87 10.39
N PHE A 65 4.37 8.97 11.11
CA PHE A 65 5.01 8.96 12.42
C PHE A 65 3.96 8.72 13.51
N ASN A 66 4.39 8.21 14.66
CA ASN A 66 3.59 8.29 15.86
C ASN A 66 3.61 9.73 16.42
N GLU A 67 2.91 9.96 17.52
CA GLU A 67 2.69 11.30 18.07
C GLU A 67 3.99 12.08 18.33
N ASP A 68 4.99 11.43 18.93
CA ASP A 68 6.27 12.08 19.30
C ASP A 68 7.40 11.85 18.25
N LYS A 69 7.07 11.25 17.13
CA LYS A 69 8.02 10.95 16.03
C LYS A 69 9.18 10.04 16.43
N THR A 70 8.98 9.20 17.44
CA THR A 70 9.96 8.16 17.79
C THR A 70 9.79 6.88 16.98
N LEU A 71 8.60 6.69 16.40
CA LEU A 71 8.27 5.53 15.58
C LEU A 71 7.74 5.98 14.21
N ILE A 72 7.98 5.14 13.21
CA ILE A 72 7.50 5.35 11.84
C ILE A 72 6.99 4.03 11.28
N ARG A 73 5.96 4.08 10.45
CA ARG A 73 5.50 2.90 9.72
C ARG A 73 5.03 3.26 8.33
N ALA A 74 5.02 2.26 7.44
CA ALA A 74 4.28 2.37 6.17
C ALA A 74 2.79 2.19 6.45
N ASN A 75 1.96 2.96 5.77
CA ASN A 75 0.51 2.95 5.99
C ASN A 75 -0.19 1.73 5.38
N GLN A 76 0.41 1.12 4.35
CA GLN A 76 -0.13 -0.06 3.68
C GLN A 76 0.93 -0.64 2.72
N GLY A 77 0.60 -1.76 2.09
CA GLY A 77 1.45 -2.34 1.05
C GLY A 77 2.48 -3.35 1.53
N HIS A 78 2.38 -3.80 2.78
CA HIS A 78 3.30 -4.77 3.37
C HIS A 78 3.18 -6.15 2.72
N SER A 79 4.31 -6.85 2.61
CA SER A 79 4.35 -8.29 2.33
C SER A 79 4.64 -9.11 3.59
N ILE A 80 5.07 -8.46 4.67
CA ILE A 80 5.32 -9.09 5.95
C ILE A 80 4.06 -9.06 6.81
N PRO A 81 3.87 -10.02 7.73
CA PRO A 81 2.62 -10.13 8.51
C PRO A 81 2.59 -9.11 9.65
N VAL A 82 2.02 -7.93 9.37
CA VAL A 82 1.79 -6.88 10.35
C VAL A 82 0.33 -6.46 10.34
N ASP A 83 -0.17 -5.99 11.47
CA ASP A 83 -1.51 -5.41 11.58
C ASP A 83 -1.36 -3.90 11.76
N VAL A 84 -1.53 -3.14 10.68
CA VAL A 84 -1.42 -1.68 10.72
C VAL A 84 -2.69 -1.01 11.25
N GLU A 85 -3.56 -1.77 11.89
CA GLU A 85 -4.75 -1.25 12.58
C GLU A 85 -5.68 -0.49 11.63
N LEU A 86 -5.90 -1.05 10.44
CA LEU A 86 -6.76 -0.43 9.43
C LEU A 86 -8.21 -0.34 9.92
N PRO A 87 -8.85 0.83 9.82
CA PRO A 87 -10.26 0.92 10.18
C PRO A 87 -11.14 0.21 9.17
N VAL A 88 -12.08 -0.57 9.66
CA VAL A 88 -13.16 -1.12 8.83
C VAL A 88 -14.04 0.04 8.38
N LYS A 89 -14.38 0.06 7.08
CA LYS A 89 -15.14 1.17 6.52
C LYS A 89 -16.08 0.69 5.43
N LYS A 90 -17.30 1.23 5.42
CA LYS A 90 -18.25 0.95 4.36
C LYS A 90 -17.75 1.54 3.04
N PRO A 91 -17.60 0.73 1.96
CA PRO A 91 -17.11 1.23 0.69
C PRO A 91 -18.17 2.04 -0.07
N PRO A 92 -17.76 2.85 -1.05
CA PRO A 92 -18.70 3.42 -2.01
C PRO A 92 -19.32 2.31 -2.88
N VAL A 93 -20.27 2.68 -3.73
CA VAL A 93 -20.96 1.70 -4.61
C VAL A 93 -19.96 0.99 -5.50
N ILE A 94 -19.05 1.75 -6.12
CA ILE A 94 -18.06 1.24 -7.08
C ILE A 94 -16.66 1.62 -6.61
N LEU A 95 -15.74 0.66 -6.72
CA LEU A 95 -14.30 0.88 -6.61
C LEU A 95 -13.65 0.40 -7.90
N TYR A 96 -12.38 0.70 -8.08
CA TYR A 96 -11.64 0.40 -9.32
C TYR A 96 -10.33 -0.31 -9.03
N HIS A 97 -9.96 -1.20 -9.92
CA HIS A 97 -8.65 -1.85 -9.87
C HIS A 97 -7.96 -1.72 -11.22
N GLY A 98 -6.77 -1.10 -11.21
CA GLY A 98 -5.94 -0.98 -12.41
C GLY A 98 -4.87 -2.05 -12.41
N THR A 99 -4.70 -2.71 -13.55
CA THR A 99 -3.70 -3.77 -13.74
C THR A 99 -3.07 -3.65 -15.12
N GLY A 100 -1.99 -4.40 -15.35
CA GLY A 100 -1.40 -4.54 -16.68
C GLY A 100 -2.10 -5.62 -17.48
N GLU A 101 -2.15 -5.43 -18.80
CA GLU A 101 -2.81 -6.36 -19.73
C GLU A 101 -2.35 -7.82 -19.56
N LYS A 102 -1.08 -8.03 -19.22
CA LYS A 102 -0.50 -9.37 -19.03
C LYS A 102 -1.12 -10.18 -17.88
N TYR A 103 -1.82 -9.51 -16.94
CA TYR A 103 -2.45 -10.16 -15.80
C TYR A 103 -3.93 -10.47 -16.00
N VAL A 104 -4.52 -9.99 -17.10
CA VAL A 104 -5.98 -10.06 -17.34
C VAL A 104 -6.51 -11.49 -17.32
N THR A 105 -5.83 -12.42 -18.01
CA THR A 105 -6.29 -13.82 -18.05
C THR A 105 -6.38 -14.43 -16.65
N SER A 106 -5.37 -14.23 -15.83
CA SER A 106 -5.36 -14.74 -14.45
C SER A 106 -6.47 -14.11 -13.61
N ILE A 107 -6.66 -12.79 -13.75
CA ILE A 107 -7.69 -12.07 -13.00
C ILE A 107 -9.09 -12.49 -13.44
N ASP A 108 -9.33 -12.66 -14.73
CA ASP A 108 -10.62 -13.11 -15.24
C ASP A 108 -11.00 -14.51 -14.75
N GLU A 109 -10.01 -15.36 -14.47
CA GLU A 109 -10.23 -16.72 -13.95
C GLU A 109 -10.37 -16.76 -12.43
N GLN A 110 -9.51 -16.04 -11.71
CA GLN A 110 -9.36 -16.16 -10.25
C GLN A 110 -9.97 -15.01 -9.46
N GLY A 111 -10.34 -13.92 -10.10
CA GLY A 111 -10.65 -12.68 -9.40
C GLY A 111 -9.38 -11.99 -8.90
N LEU A 112 -9.55 -11.01 -8.03
CA LEU A 112 -8.42 -10.30 -7.42
C LEU A 112 -8.03 -11.00 -6.12
N ILE A 113 -6.76 -11.36 -6.02
CA ILE A 113 -6.20 -11.97 -4.81
C ILE A 113 -4.93 -11.20 -4.41
N PRO A 114 -4.62 -11.11 -3.11
CA PRO A 114 -3.39 -10.45 -2.66
C PRO A 114 -2.22 -11.41 -2.86
N LYS A 115 -1.35 -11.13 -3.82
CA LYS A 115 -0.22 -12.03 -4.13
C LYS A 115 0.89 -11.91 -3.09
N SER A 116 1.73 -10.87 -3.20
CA SER A 116 2.82 -10.64 -2.26
C SER A 116 2.44 -9.71 -1.11
N ARG A 117 1.28 -9.07 -1.19
CA ARG A 117 0.79 -8.14 -0.17
C ARG A 117 -0.27 -8.78 0.71
N LEU A 118 -0.67 -8.10 1.79
CA LEU A 118 -1.67 -8.61 2.72
C LEU A 118 -3.10 -8.45 2.20
N TYR A 119 -3.33 -7.47 1.33
CA TYR A 119 -4.65 -7.12 0.83
C TYR A 119 -4.63 -6.81 -0.66
N VAL A 120 -5.80 -6.96 -1.30
CA VAL A 120 -6.07 -6.39 -2.61
C VAL A 120 -6.24 -4.88 -2.46
N HIS A 121 -5.56 -4.11 -3.30
CA HIS A 121 -5.63 -2.64 -3.29
C HIS A 121 -6.62 -2.16 -4.35
N LEU A 122 -7.53 -1.30 -3.94
CA LEU A 122 -8.55 -0.72 -4.82
C LEU A 122 -8.50 0.80 -4.76
N SER A 123 -8.87 1.44 -5.86
CA SER A 123 -8.88 2.90 -5.97
C SER A 123 -10.30 3.43 -5.93
N GLY A 124 -10.46 4.63 -5.38
CA GLY A 124 -11.77 5.29 -5.31
C GLY A 124 -12.21 5.89 -6.64
N ASP A 125 -11.31 6.06 -7.58
CA ASP A 125 -11.61 6.64 -8.89
C ASP A 125 -10.86 5.93 -10.01
N GLU A 126 -11.39 6.09 -11.23
CA GLU A 126 -10.87 5.45 -12.43
C GLU A 126 -9.49 5.97 -12.83
N SER A 127 -9.27 7.28 -12.70
CA SER A 127 -7.98 7.88 -13.10
C SER A 127 -6.82 7.38 -12.26
N THR A 128 -7.01 7.21 -10.96
CA THR A 128 -6.00 6.63 -10.07
C THR A 128 -5.72 5.17 -10.45
N ALA A 129 -6.77 4.39 -10.73
CA ALA A 129 -6.61 3.01 -11.16
C ALA A 129 -5.83 2.90 -12.46
N LYS A 130 -6.05 3.82 -13.41
CA LYS A 130 -5.31 3.88 -14.66
C LYS A 130 -3.82 4.13 -14.43
N VAL A 131 -3.48 5.07 -13.56
CA VAL A 131 -2.09 5.35 -13.20
C VAL A 131 -1.43 4.11 -12.59
N VAL A 132 -2.10 3.44 -11.67
CA VAL A 132 -1.59 2.22 -11.04
C VAL A 132 -1.38 1.12 -12.09
N GLY A 133 -2.35 0.90 -12.97
CA GLY A 133 -2.26 -0.12 -14.01
C GLY A 133 -1.14 0.15 -15.00
N SER A 134 -0.87 1.41 -15.31
CA SER A 134 0.18 1.82 -16.26
C SER A 134 1.59 1.43 -15.81
N ARG A 135 1.79 1.15 -14.52
CA ARG A 135 3.10 0.71 -14.01
C ARG A 135 3.49 -0.68 -14.51
N HIS A 136 2.53 -1.45 -15.00
CA HIS A 136 2.72 -2.84 -15.41
C HIS A 136 2.51 -3.05 -16.90
N GLY A 137 2.60 -1.98 -17.72
CA GLY A 137 2.41 -2.01 -19.16
C GLY A 137 1.11 -1.32 -19.56
N LYS A 138 0.43 -1.83 -20.59
CA LYS A 138 -0.85 -1.27 -21.03
C LYS A 138 -1.89 -1.46 -19.92
N PRO A 139 -2.52 -0.37 -19.43
CA PRO A 139 -3.45 -0.49 -18.30
C PRO A 139 -4.79 -1.08 -18.71
N VAL A 140 -5.30 -1.95 -17.86
CA VAL A 140 -6.67 -2.46 -17.91
C VAL A 140 -7.33 -2.14 -16.57
N ILE A 141 -8.57 -1.64 -16.60
CA ILE A 141 -9.28 -1.23 -15.41
C ILE A 141 -10.48 -2.14 -15.22
N TYR A 142 -10.66 -2.60 -13.97
CA TYR A 142 -11.85 -3.32 -13.54
C TYR A 142 -12.70 -2.43 -12.65
N GLU A 143 -13.99 -2.41 -12.91
CA GLU A 143 -14.99 -1.82 -12.03
C GLU A 143 -15.40 -2.87 -11.02
N ILE A 144 -15.35 -2.53 -9.73
CA ILE A 144 -15.62 -3.45 -8.63
C ILE A 144 -16.95 -3.03 -7.96
N HIS A 145 -17.88 -3.96 -7.88
CA HIS A 145 -19.19 -3.73 -7.26
C HIS A 145 -19.07 -3.84 -5.73
N ALA A 146 -18.44 -2.84 -5.14
CA ALA A 146 -18.00 -2.88 -3.74
C ALA A 146 -19.20 -2.86 -2.75
N SER A 147 -20.24 -2.08 -3.06
CA SER A 147 -21.45 -2.04 -2.22
C SER A 147 -22.14 -3.40 -2.16
N GLN A 148 -22.21 -4.10 -3.30
CA GLN A 148 -22.78 -5.45 -3.35
C GLN A 148 -21.93 -6.42 -2.53
N MET A 149 -20.62 -6.36 -2.65
CA MET A 149 -19.72 -7.16 -1.83
C MET A 149 -19.94 -6.91 -0.34
N TYR A 150 -20.03 -5.64 0.03
CA TYR A 150 -20.25 -5.25 1.43
C TYR A 150 -21.57 -5.84 1.97
N ASN A 151 -22.63 -5.75 1.19
CA ASN A 151 -23.94 -6.31 1.57
C ASN A 151 -23.90 -7.84 1.68
N ASP A 152 -23.02 -8.48 0.93
CA ASP A 152 -22.83 -9.95 0.95
C ASP A 152 -21.87 -10.41 2.05
N GLY A 153 -21.37 -9.48 2.90
CA GLY A 153 -20.56 -9.82 4.07
C GLY A 153 -19.05 -9.59 3.92
N TYR A 154 -18.60 -9.06 2.79
CA TYR A 154 -17.18 -8.75 2.60
C TYR A 154 -16.79 -7.51 3.40
N VAL A 155 -15.58 -7.54 3.97
CA VAL A 155 -15.07 -6.46 4.80
C VAL A 155 -14.11 -5.59 3.99
N PHE A 156 -14.27 -4.27 4.11
CA PHE A 156 -13.39 -3.30 3.47
C PHE A 156 -12.70 -2.45 4.53
N TYR A 157 -11.48 -2.06 4.22
CA TYR A 157 -10.68 -1.16 5.04
C TYR A 157 -10.23 0.01 4.17
N GLN A 158 -9.97 1.15 4.79
CA GLN A 158 -9.37 2.27 4.10
C GLN A 158 -8.13 2.71 4.85
N SER A 159 -6.99 2.80 4.15
CA SER A 159 -5.74 3.24 4.75
C SER A 159 -5.74 4.76 4.97
N VAL A 160 -4.78 5.22 5.77
CA VAL A 160 -4.60 6.65 6.06
C VAL A 160 -4.47 7.48 4.78
N ASN A 161 -3.83 6.93 3.76
CA ASN A 161 -3.64 7.59 2.47
C ASN A 161 -4.77 7.35 1.47
N GLY A 162 -5.92 6.86 1.92
CA GLY A 162 -7.12 6.76 1.10
C GLY A 162 -7.24 5.53 0.20
N VAL A 163 -6.30 4.59 0.27
CA VAL A 163 -6.38 3.35 -0.52
C VAL A 163 -7.41 2.41 0.12
N TRP A 164 -8.30 1.85 -0.70
CA TRP A 164 -9.25 0.85 -0.24
C TRP A 164 -8.62 -0.53 -0.29
N LEU A 165 -8.92 -1.35 0.72
CA LEU A 165 -8.28 -2.64 0.93
C LEU A 165 -9.35 -3.69 1.27
N THR A 166 -9.20 -4.87 0.67
CA THR A 166 -10.05 -6.03 0.98
C THR A 166 -9.25 -7.30 0.77
N LYS A 167 -9.69 -8.42 1.33
CA LYS A 167 -8.93 -9.67 1.25
C LYS A 167 -8.94 -10.30 -0.13
N SER A 168 -10.07 -10.21 -0.83
CA SER A 168 -10.20 -10.76 -2.19
C SER A 168 -11.41 -10.17 -2.88
N VAL A 169 -11.43 -10.25 -4.23
CA VAL A 169 -12.59 -9.83 -5.02
C VAL A 169 -12.95 -10.98 -5.97
N PRO A 170 -14.05 -11.70 -5.70
CA PRO A 170 -14.55 -12.72 -6.63
C PRO A 170 -14.95 -12.13 -7.98
N VAL A 171 -14.78 -12.92 -9.03
CA VAL A 171 -15.03 -12.50 -10.43
C VAL A 171 -16.42 -11.93 -10.62
N LYS A 172 -17.43 -12.48 -9.94
CA LYS A 172 -18.83 -12.04 -10.10
C LYS A 172 -19.08 -10.58 -9.74
N TYR A 173 -18.18 -9.94 -8.99
CA TYR A 173 -18.29 -8.54 -8.61
C TYR A 173 -17.47 -7.61 -9.50
N MET A 174 -16.87 -8.14 -10.56
CA MET A 174 -15.94 -7.40 -11.42
C MET A 174 -16.50 -7.20 -12.81
N LYS A 175 -16.23 -6.02 -13.37
CA LYS A 175 -16.56 -5.72 -14.76
C LYS A 175 -15.33 -5.07 -15.40
N LYS A 176 -14.80 -5.70 -16.44
CA LYS A 176 -13.69 -5.13 -17.20
C LYS A 176 -14.19 -3.97 -18.05
N MET A 177 -13.52 -2.85 -17.93
CA MET A 177 -13.87 -1.62 -18.66
C MET A 177 -13.17 -1.54 -20.01
#